data_9f944641e882a34a45452e4d8f58591f
#
_entry.id   9f944641e882a34a45452e4d8f58591f
#
_cell.length_a   1.000
_cell.length_b   1.000
_cell.length_c   1.000
_cell.angle_alpha   90.00
_cell.angle_beta   90.00
_cell.angle_gamma   90.00
#
_symmetry.space_group_name_H-M   'P 1'
#
loop_
_entity.id
_entity.type
_entity.pdbx_description
1 polymer ?
#
loop_
_entity_poly.entity_id
_entity_poly.type
_entity_poly.pdbx_seq_one_letter_code
_entity_poly.pdbx_strand_id
1 'polypeptide(L)'
;ERKRLKEILGKVVPGQGGAIIRTAAEGVSEDAIGADVNRLHSLWEDISERADREINSKGAKPITMYEEPNMLVKVVRDLFNEDFTSLVVDGDRAWNTIHAYVKSVAPDLLDRVVRFDRAEHDGADAFQRYRIDEQIQKALARKVWLPSGGTLIIERTEAMTVVDVNTG
;
A
#
# COMPACT_ATOMS: atom_id res chain seq x y z
N GLU A 1 24.37 -9.23 1.82
CA GLU A 1 22.90 -9.28 1.80
C GLU A 1 22.38 -10.48 1.00
N ARG A 2 22.79 -10.68 -0.23
CA ARG A 2 22.35 -11.81 -1.06
C ARG A 2 22.56 -13.19 -0.40
N LYS A 3 23.68 -13.36 0.31
CA LYS A 3 23.96 -14.61 1.04
C LYS A 3 23.01 -14.77 2.22
N ARG A 4 22.78 -13.71 3.01
CA ARG A 4 21.85 -13.68 4.14
C ARG A 4 20.44 -14.06 3.69
N LEU A 5 19.94 -13.40 2.65
CA LEU A 5 18.59 -13.68 2.13
C LEU A 5 18.46 -15.11 1.58
N LYS A 6 19.51 -15.66 0.97
CA LYS A 6 19.50 -17.06 0.52
C LYS A 6 19.46 -18.04 1.69
N GLU A 7 20.16 -17.75 2.78
CA GLU A 7 20.13 -18.58 4.00
C GLU A 7 18.75 -18.53 4.67
N ILE A 8 18.12 -17.35 4.74
CA ILE A 8 16.76 -17.18 5.24
C ILE A 8 15.78 -18.01 4.39
N LEU A 9 15.81 -17.87 3.07
CA LEU A 9 14.92 -18.65 2.20
C LEU A 9 15.09 -20.16 2.39
N GLY A 10 16.31 -20.63 2.58
CA GLY A 10 16.57 -22.05 2.83
C GLY A 10 15.93 -22.58 4.12
N LYS A 11 15.62 -21.70 5.08
CA LYS A 11 14.96 -22.07 6.35
C LYS A 11 13.43 -21.94 6.27
N VAL A 12 12.93 -20.88 5.62
CA VAL A 12 11.52 -20.51 5.71
C VAL A 12 10.68 -21.03 4.54
N VAL A 13 11.30 -21.36 3.39
CA VAL A 13 10.54 -21.87 2.24
C VAL A 13 10.38 -23.39 2.36
N PRO A 14 9.14 -23.91 2.32
CA PRO A 14 8.89 -25.36 2.33
C PRO A 14 9.62 -26.09 1.18
N GLY A 15 10.08 -27.31 1.42
CA GLY A 15 10.94 -28.06 0.51
C GLY A 15 10.38 -28.36 -0.91
N GLN A 16 9.08 -28.11 -1.11
CA GLN A 16 8.42 -28.21 -2.41
C GLN A 16 8.10 -26.84 -3.04
N GLY A 17 8.55 -25.75 -2.42
CA GLY A 17 8.31 -24.39 -2.89
C GLY A 17 9.53 -23.77 -3.56
N GLY A 18 9.28 -22.86 -4.52
CA GLY A 18 10.28 -21.95 -5.07
C GLY A 18 9.99 -20.51 -4.63
N ALA A 19 11.04 -19.73 -4.37
CA ALA A 19 10.89 -18.32 -4.03
C ALA A 19 11.85 -17.46 -4.85
N ILE A 20 11.37 -16.30 -5.28
CA ILE A 20 12.16 -15.24 -5.89
C ILE A 20 12.19 -14.06 -4.95
N ILE A 21 13.37 -13.68 -4.50
CA ILE A 21 13.55 -12.54 -3.62
C ILE A 21 13.89 -11.29 -4.46
N ARG A 22 13.24 -10.18 -4.15
CA ARG A 22 13.46 -8.90 -4.82
C ARG A 22 14.14 -7.90 -3.86
N THR A 23 14.58 -6.77 -4.40
CA THR A 23 15.25 -5.69 -3.64
C THR A 23 14.43 -5.17 -2.45
N ALA A 24 13.11 -5.25 -2.52
CA ALA A 24 12.23 -4.88 -1.40
C ALA A 24 12.47 -5.69 -0.11
N ALA A 25 13.13 -6.84 -0.19
CA ALA A 25 13.49 -7.65 0.98
C ALA A 25 14.85 -7.28 1.60
N GLU A 26 15.54 -6.29 1.04
CA GLU A 26 16.83 -5.83 1.59
C GLU A 26 16.63 -5.23 2.99
N GLY A 27 17.41 -5.70 3.96
CA GLY A 27 17.29 -5.27 5.35
C GLY A 27 16.11 -5.86 6.14
N VAL A 28 15.18 -6.55 5.50
CA VAL A 28 14.01 -7.16 6.17
C VAL A 28 14.44 -8.33 7.07
N SER A 29 13.82 -8.45 8.25
CA SER A 29 14.12 -9.50 9.23
C SER A 29 13.73 -10.90 8.74
N GLU A 30 14.37 -11.94 9.29
CA GLU A 30 14.04 -13.34 9.00
C GLU A 30 12.57 -13.65 9.36
N ASP A 31 12.09 -13.13 10.50
CA ASP A 31 10.73 -13.34 10.99
C ASP A 31 9.68 -12.73 10.04
N ALA A 32 9.93 -11.51 9.53
CA ALA A 32 9.03 -10.85 8.61
C ALA A 32 8.97 -11.57 7.25
N ILE A 33 10.11 -12.04 6.73
CA ILE A 33 10.15 -12.85 5.51
C ILE A 33 9.43 -14.19 5.75
N GLY A 34 9.66 -14.83 6.90
CA GLY A 34 8.99 -16.07 7.27
C GLY A 34 7.46 -15.91 7.39
N ALA A 35 7.00 -14.82 7.99
CA ALA A 35 5.58 -14.52 8.09
C ALA A 35 4.91 -14.35 6.71
N ASP A 36 5.58 -13.67 5.76
CA ASP A 36 5.06 -13.51 4.41
C ASP A 36 5.02 -14.83 3.63
N VAL A 37 6.07 -15.66 3.74
CA VAL A 37 6.10 -17.00 3.14
C VAL A 37 4.98 -17.87 3.70
N ASN A 38 4.78 -17.90 5.02
CA ASN A 38 3.72 -18.69 5.65
C ASN A 38 2.34 -18.22 5.22
N ARG A 39 2.11 -16.92 5.15
CA ARG A 39 0.86 -16.33 4.65
C ARG A 39 0.55 -16.77 3.22
N LEU A 40 1.54 -16.73 2.33
CA LEU A 40 1.38 -17.15 0.94
C LEU A 40 1.16 -18.66 0.83
N HIS A 41 1.84 -19.44 1.65
CA HIS A 41 1.66 -20.89 1.68
C HIS A 41 0.24 -21.27 2.13
N SER A 42 -0.25 -20.69 3.22
CA SER A 42 -1.62 -20.92 3.70
C SER A 42 -2.67 -20.50 2.67
N LEU A 43 -2.45 -19.36 1.99
CA LEU A 43 -3.33 -18.92 0.92
C LEU A 43 -3.37 -19.93 -0.25
N TRP A 44 -2.22 -20.49 -0.60
CA TRP A 44 -2.14 -21.51 -1.65
C TRP A 44 -2.85 -22.80 -1.23
N GLU A 45 -2.69 -23.24 0.01
CA GLU A 45 -3.38 -24.41 0.56
C GLU A 45 -4.89 -24.22 0.50
N ASP A 46 -5.41 -23.07 0.94
CA ASP A 46 -6.82 -22.72 0.89
C ASP A 46 -7.37 -22.73 -0.55
N ILE A 47 -6.63 -22.17 -1.50
CA ILE A 47 -6.99 -22.17 -2.92
C ILE A 47 -7.02 -23.61 -3.47
N SER A 48 -6.01 -24.40 -3.17
CA SER A 48 -5.89 -25.79 -3.64
C SER A 48 -7.02 -26.66 -3.09
N GLU A 49 -7.30 -26.56 -1.80
CA GLU A 49 -8.39 -27.29 -1.16
C GLU A 49 -9.77 -26.91 -1.71
N ARG A 50 -9.99 -25.60 -1.95
CA ARG A 50 -11.23 -25.13 -2.60
C ARG A 50 -11.33 -25.63 -4.03
N ALA A 51 -10.23 -25.61 -4.79
CA ALA A 51 -10.20 -26.10 -6.16
C ALA A 51 -10.55 -27.60 -6.20
N ASP A 52 -9.97 -28.42 -5.34
CA ASP A 52 -10.26 -29.84 -5.26
C ASP A 52 -11.71 -30.13 -4.90
N ARG A 53 -12.29 -29.38 -3.98
CA ARG A 53 -13.71 -29.51 -3.62
C ARG A 53 -14.63 -29.17 -4.79
N GLU A 54 -14.34 -28.09 -5.51
CA GLU A 54 -15.16 -27.66 -6.65
C GLU A 54 -15.04 -28.58 -7.87
N ILE A 55 -13.83 -29.04 -8.20
CA ILE A 55 -13.61 -29.98 -9.31
C ILE A 55 -14.37 -31.29 -9.09
N ASN A 56 -14.44 -31.73 -7.83
CA ASN A 56 -15.11 -32.98 -7.47
C ASN A 56 -16.64 -32.80 -7.28
N SER A 57 -17.16 -31.58 -7.33
CA SER A 57 -18.59 -31.31 -7.21
C SER A 57 -19.34 -31.58 -8.53
N LYS A 58 -20.52 -32.21 -8.46
CA LYS A 58 -21.38 -32.40 -9.63
C LYS A 58 -22.01 -31.08 -10.04
N GLY A 59 -21.76 -30.63 -11.28
CA GLY A 59 -22.33 -29.39 -11.81
C GLY A 59 -21.55 -28.14 -11.42
N ALA A 60 -20.25 -28.27 -11.21
CA ALA A 60 -19.34 -27.17 -10.94
C ALA A 60 -19.51 -26.03 -11.95
N LYS A 61 -19.66 -24.81 -11.45
CA LYS A 61 -19.65 -23.58 -12.25
C LYS A 61 -18.29 -22.89 -12.06
N PRO A 62 -17.83 -22.07 -13.02
CA PRO A 62 -16.66 -21.25 -12.81
C PRO A 62 -16.83 -20.37 -11.57
N ILE A 63 -15.88 -20.46 -10.64
CA ILE A 63 -15.84 -19.65 -9.42
C ILE A 63 -14.49 -18.96 -9.30
N THR A 64 -14.48 -17.78 -8.71
CA THR A 64 -13.24 -17.05 -8.42
C THR A 64 -12.52 -17.72 -7.25
N MET A 65 -11.34 -18.27 -7.49
CA MET A 65 -10.49 -18.87 -6.45
C MET A 65 -9.68 -17.84 -5.70
N TYR A 66 -9.17 -16.84 -6.42
CA TYR A 66 -8.40 -15.74 -5.88
C TYR A 66 -8.71 -14.46 -6.65
N GLU A 67 -8.87 -13.36 -5.93
CA GLU A 67 -9.00 -12.03 -6.50
C GLU A 67 -7.86 -11.16 -5.97
N GLU A 68 -7.18 -10.49 -6.88
CA GLU A 68 -6.09 -9.58 -6.50
C GLU A 68 -6.62 -8.44 -5.63
N PRO A 69 -5.95 -8.10 -4.52
CA PRO A 69 -6.35 -6.98 -3.69
C PRO A 69 -6.56 -5.70 -4.49
N ASN A 70 -7.58 -4.92 -4.15
CA ASN A 70 -7.84 -3.65 -4.80
C ASN A 70 -6.67 -2.66 -4.62
N MET A 71 -6.66 -1.59 -5.40
CA MET A 71 -5.58 -0.58 -5.37
C MET A 71 -5.35 -0.02 -3.96
N LEU A 72 -6.41 0.19 -3.18
CA LEU A 72 -6.33 0.72 -1.83
C LEU A 72 -5.50 -0.19 -0.91
N VAL A 73 -5.75 -1.49 -0.93
CA VAL A 73 -4.98 -2.47 -0.16
C VAL A 73 -3.52 -2.54 -0.64
N LYS A 74 -3.30 -2.48 -1.97
CA LYS A 74 -1.94 -2.45 -2.53
C LYS A 74 -1.14 -1.25 -2.04
N VAL A 75 -1.73 -0.07 -2.06
CA VAL A 75 -1.07 1.17 -1.58
C VAL A 75 -0.73 1.06 -0.10
N VAL A 76 -1.66 0.59 0.73
CA VAL A 76 -1.40 0.39 2.17
C VAL A 76 -0.30 -0.64 2.38
N ARG A 77 -0.34 -1.78 1.69
CA ARG A 77 0.69 -2.82 1.77
C ARG A 77 2.09 -2.32 1.42
N ASP A 78 2.18 -1.51 0.36
CA ASP A 78 3.47 -1.13 -0.20
C ASP A 78 4.06 0.12 0.47
N LEU A 79 3.23 0.96 1.10
CA LEU A 79 3.67 2.24 1.66
C LEU A 79 3.53 2.33 3.19
N PHE A 80 2.50 1.71 3.79
CA PHE A 80 2.26 1.86 5.23
C PHE A 80 3.20 0.97 6.04
N ASN A 81 4.06 1.58 6.82
CA ASN A 81 5.06 0.92 7.66
C ASN A 81 5.22 1.67 9.00
N GLU A 82 6.21 1.27 9.78
CA GLU A 82 6.52 1.83 11.09
C GLU A 82 6.92 3.32 11.09
N ASP A 83 7.33 3.87 9.95
CA ASP A 83 7.70 5.29 9.82
C ASP A 83 6.48 6.22 9.87
N PHE A 84 5.28 5.67 9.63
CA PHE A 84 4.04 6.44 9.73
C PHE A 84 3.48 6.45 11.14
N THR A 85 3.14 7.63 11.63
CA THR A 85 2.50 7.80 12.95
C THR A 85 1.04 7.38 12.94
N SER A 86 0.33 7.59 11.81
CA SER A 86 -1.06 7.17 11.66
C SER A 86 -1.44 6.98 10.20
N LEU A 87 -2.43 6.12 9.98
CA LEU A 87 -3.15 5.93 8.72
C LEU A 87 -4.60 6.33 8.94
N VAL A 88 -4.97 7.53 8.50
CA VAL A 88 -6.33 8.05 8.64
C VAL A 88 -7.19 7.59 7.48
N VAL A 89 -8.30 6.92 7.76
CA VAL A 89 -9.19 6.32 6.77
C VAL A 89 -10.57 6.95 6.85
N ASP A 90 -11.00 7.56 5.75
CA ASP A 90 -12.32 8.17 5.59
C ASP A 90 -13.26 7.27 4.77
N GLY A 91 -14.43 7.03 5.30
CA GLY A 91 -15.50 6.23 4.71
C GLY A 91 -15.52 4.75 5.12
N ASP A 92 -16.72 4.24 5.34
CA ASP A 92 -16.97 2.92 5.93
C ASP A 92 -16.39 1.77 5.11
N ARG A 93 -16.54 1.83 3.79
CA ARG A 93 -16.03 0.77 2.90
C ARG A 93 -14.51 0.70 2.93
N ALA A 94 -13.84 1.85 2.89
CA ALA A 94 -12.39 1.94 2.98
C ALA A 94 -11.92 1.47 4.35
N TRP A 95 -12.58 1.92 5.42
CA TRP A 95 -12.29 1.49 6.79
C TRP A 95 -12.36 -0.02 6.94
N ASN A 96 -13.47 -0.64 6.58
CA ASN A 96 -13.65 -2.07 6.73
C ASN A 96 -12.57 -2.86 5.97
N THR A 97 -12.24 -2.43 4.77
CA THR A 97 -11.23 -3.08 3.93
C THR A 97 -9.83 -2.96 4.52
N ILE A 98 -9.41 -1.74 4.88
CA ILE A 98 -8.05 -1.48 5.39
C ILE A 98 -7.87 -2.08 6.78
N HIS A 99 -8.84 -1.86 7.68
CA HIS A 99 -8.76 -2.37 9.04
C HIS A 99 -8.66 -3.91 9.06
N ALA A 100 -9.48 -4.61 8.27
CA ALA A 100 -9.39 -6.07 8.15
C ALA A 100 -8.05 -6.52 7.58
N TYR A 101 -7.54 -5.82 6.57
CA TYR A 101 -6.24 -6.13 5.98
C TYR A 101 -5.09 -5.94 6.98
N VAL A 102 -4.97 -4.76 7.61
CA VAL A 102 -3.88 -4.47 8.57
C VAL A 102 -3.96 -5.41 9.75
N LYS A 103 -5.15 -5.70 10.27
CA LYS A 103 -5.35 -6.66 11.37
C LYS A 103 -4.81 -8.06 11.03
N SER A 104 -4.90 -8.48 9.77
CA SER A 104 -4.46 -9.82 9.36
C SER A 104 -2.97 -9.89 9.02
N VAL A 105 -2.36 -8.80 8.54
CA VAL A 105 -1.01 -8.81 7.97
C VAL A 105 0.02 -8.12 8.86
N ALA A 106 -0.37 -7.05 9.54
CA ALA A 106 0.49 -6.24 10.41
C ALA A 106 -0.26 -5.78 11.66
N PRO A 107 -0.63 -6.71 12.56
CA PRO A 107 -1.44 -6.40 13.73
C PRO A 107 -0.77 -5.40 14.69
N ASP A 108 0.54 -5.31 14.70
CA ASP A 108 1.35 -4.35 15.44
C ASP A 108 1.18 -2.90 14.95
N LEU A 109 0.74 -2.70 13.72
CA LEU A 109 0.41 -1.38 13.17
C LEU A 109 -1.06 -1.01 13.31
N LEU A 110 -1.90 -1.90 13.83
CA LEU A 110 -3.35 -1.70 13.86
C LEU A 110 -3.77 -0.46 14.67
N ASP A 111 -3.09 -0.20 15.78
CA ASP A 111 -3.36 0.97 16.64
C ASP A 111 -3.08 2.31 15.96
N ARG A 112 -2.34 2.29 14.85
CA ARG A 112 -2.07 3.48 14.02
C ARG A 112 -3.13 3.71 12.96
N VAL A 113 -4.05 2.76 12.74
CA VAL A 113 -5.16 2.91 11.78
C VAL A 113 -6.31 3.63 12.47
N VAL A 114 -6.59 4.84 12.01
CA VAL A 114 -7.57 5.74 12.63
C VAL A 114 -8.75 5.94 11.69
N ARG A 115 -9.97 5.72 12.18
CA ARG A 115 -11.18 6.04 11.43
C ARG A 115 -11.45 7.53 11.52
N PHE A 116 -11.63 8.17 10.36
CA PHE A 116 -12.01 9.58 10.29
C PHE A 116 -13.50 9.73 10.50
N ASP A 117 -13.89 10.57 11.46
CA ASP A 117 -15.30 10.91 11.68
C ASP A 117 -15.60 12.31 11.13
N ARG A 118 -16.35 12.37 10.06
CA ARG A 118 -16.76 13.65 9.43
C ARG A 118 -17.66 14.48 10.33
N ALA A 119 -18.39 13.85 11.26
CA ALA A 119 -19.27 14.57 12.17
C ALA A 119 -18.49 15.46 13.15
N GLU A 120 -17.26 15.06 13.50
CA GLU A 120 -16.36 15.88 14.34
C GLU A 120 -15.70 17.05 13.59
N HIS A 121 -15.91 17.13 12.26
CA HIS A 121 -15.25 18.08 11.36
C HIS A 121 -16.24 18.84 10.47
N ASP A 122 -17.42 19.20 10.98
CA ASP A 122 -18.45 19.98 10.27
C ASP A 122 -18.86 19.36 8.91
N GLY A 123 -18.73 18.03 8.78
CA GLY A 123 -19.03 17.29 7.55
C GLY A 123 -17.92 17.29 6.50
N ALA A 124 -16.80 17.97 6.74
CA ALA A 124 -15.65 17.96 5.86
C ALA A 124 -15.03 16.55 5.79
N ASP A 125 -14.55 16.14 4.62
CA ASP A 125 -13.78 14.92 4.45
C ASP A 125 -12.34 15.07 4.93
N ALA A 126 -11.60 13.96 5.02
CA ALA A 126 -10.23 13.95 5.49
C ALA A 126 -9.31 14.82 4.61
N PHE A 127 -9.49 14.83 3.28
CA PHE A 127 -8.65 15.62 2.37
C PHE A 127 -8.87 17.12 2.58
N GLN A 128 -10.12 17.53 2.77
CA GLN A 128 -10.47 18.92 3.10
C GLN A 128 -9.90 19.31 4.47
N ARG A 129 -10.12 18.47 5.49
CA ARG A 129 -9.67 18.73 6.86
C ARG A 129 -8.15 18.91 6.96
N TYR A 130 -7.39 18.09 6.27
CA TYR A 130 -5.93 18.17 6.24
C TYR A 130 -5.38 19.04 5.10
N ARG A 131 -6.26 19.74 4.36
CA ARG A 131 -5.91 20.63 3.24
C ARG A 131 -5.08 19.94 2.17
N ILE A 132 -5.31 18.65 1.93
CA ILE A 132 -4.56 17.84 0.97
C ILE A 132 -4.90 18.28 -0.45
N ASP A 133 -6.17 18.54 -0.76
CA ASP A 133 -6.60 19.00 -2.08
C ASP A 133 -5.92 20.33 -2.48
N GLU A 134 -5.85 21.27 -1.55
CA GLU A 134 -5.16 22.55 -1.77
C GLU A 134 -3.66 22.34 -2.04
N GLN A 135 -3.03 21.45 -1.29
CA GLN A 135 -1.60 21.13 -1.47
C GLN A 135 -1.34 20.45 -2.81
N ILE A 136 -2.22 19.54 -3.23
CA ILE A 136 -2.14 18.89 -4.55
C ILE A 136 -2.33 19.92 -5.65
N GLN A 137 -3.36 20.77 -5.56
CA GLN A 137 -3.59 21.82 -6.55
C GLN A 137 -2.40 22.79 -6.64
N LYS A 138 -1.83 23.16 -5.50
CA LYS A 138 -0.62 23.99 -5.47
C LYS A 138 0.58 23.29 -6.11
N ALA A 139 0.76 22.00 -5.85
CA ALA A 139 1.86 21.22 -6.43
C ALA A 139 1.73 21.03 -7.95
N LEU A 140 0.48 20.95 -8.44
CA LEU A 140 0.17 20.85 -9.87
C LEU A 140 0.11 22.21 -10.58
N ALA A 141 0.09 23.30 -9.81
CA ALA A 141 0.02 24.64 -10.38
C ALA A 141 1.33 24.97 -11.12
N ARG A 142 1.19 25.47 -12.36
CA ARG A 142 2.32 25.88 -13.20
C ARG A 142 3.10 27.05 -12.58
N LYS A 143 2.40 27.92 -11.83
CA LYS A 143 2.94 29.11 -11.23
C LYS A 143 3.22 28.92 -9.74
N VAL A 144 4.44 29.16 -9.33
CA VAL A 144 4.88 29.12 -7.93
C VAL A 144 5.02 30.56 -7.40
N TRP A 145 4.31 30.88 -6.33
CA TRP A 145 4.40 32.16 -5.66
C TRP A 145 5.52 32.14 -4.61
N LEU A 146 6.36 33.15 -4.66
CA LEU A 146 7.45 33.31 -3.70
C LEU A 146 7.04 34.22 -2.53
N PRO A 147 7.58 34.00 -1.32
CA PRO A 147 7.31 34.89 -0.18
C PRO A 147 7.66 36.36 -0.42
N SER A 148 8.58 36.63 -1.34
CA SER A 148 9.01 37.97 -1.76
C SER A 148 8.00 38.70 -2.66
N GLY A 149 6.88 38.06 -3.05
CA GLY A 149 5.91 38.60 -4.01
C GLY A 149 6.21 38.24 -5.46
N GLY A 150 7.38 37.70 -5.76
CA GLY A 150 7.73 37.21 -7.08
C GLY A 150 7.08 35.87 -7.40
N THR A 151 7.23 35.44 -8.66
CA THR A 151 6.70 34.16 -9.13
C THR A 151 7.68 33.41 -10.02
N LEU A 152 7.60 32.06 -9.97
CA LEU A 152 8.30 31.19 -10.87
C LEU A 152 7.31 30.45 -11.75
N ILE A 153 7.68 30.23 -13.03
CA ILE A 153 7.00 29.29 -13.91
C ILE A 153 8.04 28.23 -14.29
N ILE A 154 7.77 26.97 -13.94
CA ILE A 154 8.66 25.86 -14.23
C ILE A 154 8.02 24.98 -15.28
N GLU A 155 8.68 24.84 -16.42
CA GLU A 155 8.21 24.05 -17.56
C GLU A 155 9.24 22.98 -17.92
N ARG A 156 8.77 21.76 -17.99
CA ARG A 156 9.58 20.65 -18.50
C ARG A 156 9.27 20.46 -19.98
N THR A 157 10.30 20.66 -20.80
CA THR A 157 10.26 20.33 -22.22
C THR A 157 10.89 18.96 -22.47
N GLU A 158 10.89 18.49 -23.70
CA GLU A 158 11.52 17.22 -24.08
C GLU A 158 13.01 17.18 -23.74
N ALA A 159 13.73 18.29 -23.91
CA ALA A 159 15.19 18.34 -23.81
C ALA A 159 15.71 19.10 -22.58
N MET A 160 14.88 19.96 -21.95
CA MET A 160 15.36 20.82 -20.85
C MET A 160 14.21 21.20 -19.90
N THR A 161 14.55 21.66 -18.72
CA THR A 161 13.64 22.35 -17.81
C THR A 161 13.87 23.84 -17.92
N VAL A 162 12.83 24.60 -18.23
CA VAL A 162 12.87 26.07 -18.30
C VAL A 162 12.27 26.64 -17.03
N VAL A 163 12.95 27.61 -16.44
CA VAL A 163 12.46 28.35 -15.27
C VAL A 163 12.39 29.84 -15.64
N ASP A 164 11.17 30.36 -15.68
CA ASP A 164 10.92 31.79 -15.84
C ASP A 164 10.76 32.42 -14.45
N VAL A 165 11.48 33.50 -14.19
CA VAL A 165 11.50 34.20 -12.90
C VAL A 165 10.91 35.59 -13.09
N ASN A 166 9.77 35.83 -12.46
CA ASN A 166 9.14 37.13 -12.41
C ASN A 166 9.33 37.75 -11.02
N THR A 167 10.09 38.81 -10.95
CA THR A 167 10.22 39.66 -9.75
C THR A 167 8.99 40.55 -9.67
N GLY A 168 8.26 40.48 -8.58
CA GLY A 168 7.05 41.28 -8.35
C GLY A 168 7.35 42.77 -8.23
#